data_90c4d5abbe41a0cd8f2f42be8b4e9422
#
_entry.id   90c4d5abbe41a0cd8f2f42be8b4e9422
#
_cell.length_a   1.000
_cell.length_b   1.000
_cell.length_c   1.000
_cell.angle_alpha   90.00
_cell.angle_beta   90.00
_cell.angle_gamma   90.00
#
_symmetry.space_group_name_H-M   'P 1'
#
loop_
_entity.id
_entity.type
_entity.pdbx_description
1 polymer ?
#
loop_
_entity_poly.entity_id
_entity_poly.type
_entity_poly.pdbx_seq_one_letter_code
_entity_poly.pdbx_strand_id
1 'polypeptide(L)'
;MRTKTRPLAIVLLVSALVATTVPAQLVVTSQVASASSATPSSIWSFDEFAKHMKNPDVSLSWGGDFRVRNEYFNNAMSLSSDPAVSPLFGPNHEQEYLRFRGRVWASLYPSNNVTLNLRLAAEPREFLKPAFSDTFFGSTGMQWRYGIVDNLNVQWKKPFDLPATLTVGRQDIFLGDGWLVGDGTPEDGSFTYFLDSVRLTYVLQELHTTIDAIGILQYARPDEWMPTIGSSGSVPGQPAGLLLTDQNEKGAILWVANKSVPAANVDGYFLYKHDSIYLSTLAPYGDNGDIYTIGGRLSGLPQDHWKYAAEGAYQLGRKQDPILNQDGENAQLPSGAQTTGFRDIDAFGLKGKLTYLFKDEWNDQLSLSAEYLSGDDPNTKKDEMFDVLWGRWPQWSEMYNIYSYVPETRVGQTADLIRFGPTWGVTPVKKMDFSLSYYALFAGEDTPTRALPFAQPAFSDSGDFRGHYLQAILKYKFNDYVSAHLWSEFLWEGDYYTKQQMMDFLRAEVMFTF
;
A
#
# COMPACT_ATOMS: atom_id res chain seq x y z
N MET A 1 -33.50 -20.43 4.00
CA MET A 1 -33.37 -19.43 2.94
C MET A 1 -33.75 -18.06 3.50
N ARG A 2 -32.80 -17.30 3.97
CA ARG A 2 -32.97 -15.87 4.31
C ARG A 2 -31.92 -15.13 3.48
N THR A 3 -32.37 -14.47 2.44
CA THR A 3 -31.58 -13.62 1.58
C THR A 3 -31.04 -12.44 2.39
N LYS A 4 -29.75 -12.40 2.62
CA LYS A 4 -29.03 -11.28 3.26
C LYS A 4 -28.84 -10.16 2.24
N THR A 5 -29.77 -9.20 2.22
CA THR A 5 -29.74 -8.02 1.31
C THR A 5 -29.20 -6.76 1.98
N ARG A 6 -28.30 -6.86 2.97
CA ARG A 6 -27.86 -5.69 3.76
C ARG A 6 -26.65 -4.89 3.24
N PRO A 7 -25.64 -5.42 2.57
CA PRO A 7 -24.53 -4.58 2.09
C PRO A 7 -24.95 -3.59 0.98
N LEU A 8 -25.95 -3.95 0.17
CA LEU A 8 -26.43 -3.06 -0.88
C LEU A 8 -27.11 -1.78 -0.35
N ALA A 9 -27.66 -1.85 0.85
CA ALA A 9 -28.36 -0.71 1.46
C ALA A 9 -27.41 0.39 1.94
N ILE A 10 -26.20 0.05 2.41
CA ILE A 10 -25.21 1.04 2.85
C ILE A 10 -24.56 1.72 1.66
N VAL A 11 -24.28 0.98 0.58
CA VAL A 11 -23.79 1.56 -0.68
C VAL A 11 -24.84 2.48 -1.30
N LEU A 12 -26.12 2.12 -1.24
CA LEU A 12 -27.22 2.95 -1.71
C LEU A 12 -27.44 4.19 -0.81
N LEU A 13 -27.19 4.10 0.49
CA LEU A 13 -27.32 5.25 1.40
C LEU A 13 -26.22 6.29 1.16
N VAL A 14 -24.98 5.85 0.91
CA VAL A 14 -23.87 6.76 0.53
C VAL A 14 -24.11 7.35 -0.86
N SER A 15 -24.65 6.57 -1.80
CA SER A 15 -25.05 7.05 -3.12
C SER A 15 -26.22 8.04 -3.05
N ALA A 16 -27.17 7.85 -2.14
CA ALA A 16 -28.29 8.76 -1.93
C ALA A 16 -27.84 10.07 -1.23
N LEU A 17 -26.86 10.02 -0.34
CA LEU A 17 -26.29 11.24 0.28
C LEU A 17 -25.51 12.08 -0.74
N VAL A 18 -24.86 11.43 -1.70
CA VAL A 18 -24.14 12.12 -2.78
C VAL A 18 -25.11 12.71 -3.81
N ALA A 19 -26.27 12.07 -4.02
CA ALA A 19 -27.28 12.53 -4.99
C ALA A 19 -28.17 13.69 -4.46
N THR A 20 -28.21 13.94 -3.15
CA THR A 20 -29.08 14.96 -2.56
C THR A 20 -28.40 16.29 -2.23
N THR A 21 -27.11 16.42 -2.41
CA THR A 21 -26.42 17.71 -2.27
C THR A 21 -26.31 18.43 -3.62
N VAL A 22 -27.45 18.85 -4.16
CA VAL A 22 -27.50 19.97 -5.12
C VAL A 22 -27.07 21.22 -4.36
N PRO A 23 -26.07 21.99 -4.80
CA PRO A 23 -25.67 23.19 -4.10
C PRO A 23 -26.84 24.19 -4.13
N ALA A 24 -27.43 24.45 -2.98
CA ALA A 24 -28.27 25.62 -2.82
C ALA A 24 -27.38 26.84 -3.06
N GLN A 25 -27.53 27.48 -4.21
CA GLN A 25 -27.01 28.82 -4.43
C GLN A 25 -27.72 29.75 -3.41
N LEU A 26 -26.98 30.10 -2.37
CA LEU A 26 -27.35 31.22 -1.53
C LEU A 26 -27.14 32.49 -2.37
N VAL A 27 -28.20 32.94 -3.03
CA VAL A 27 -28.26 34.26 -3.62
C VAL A 27 -28.45 35.23 -2.47
N VAL A 28 -27.36 35.78 -1.95
CA VAL A 28 -27.42 36.93 -1.06
C VAL A 28 -27.58 38.17 -1.93
N THR A 29 -28.80 38.64 -2.10
CA THR A 29 -29.06 39.97 -2.64
C THR A 29 -28.68 41.00 -1.59
N SER A 30 -27.52 41.64 -1.74
CA SER A 30 -27.13 42.81 -0.97
C SER A 30 -27.82 44.05 -1.52
N GLN A 31 -28.81 44.59 -0.79
CA GLN A 31 -29.19 46.00 -0.94
C GLN A 31 -28.10 46.85 -0.29
N VAL A 32 -27.41 47.62 -1.10
CA VAL A 32 -26.42 48.59 -0.66
C VAL A 32 -27.14 49.84 -0.12
N ALA A 33 -27.11 50.02 1.19
CA ALA A 33 -27.31 51.31 1.77
C ALA A 33 -25.95 52.01 1.91
N SER A 34 -25.77 53.11 1.23
CA SER A 34 -24.59 53.99 1.30
C SER A 34 -24.47 54.63 2.69
N ALA A 35 -23.43 54.22 3.44
CA ALA A 35 -22.92 54.96 4.58
C ALA A 35 -21.40 54.91 4.58
N SER A 36 -20.79 56.07 4.75
CA SER A 36 -19.38 56.40 4.61
C SER A 36 -18.44 55.69 5.58
N SER A 37 -17.27 55.36 5.06
CA SER A 37 -15.95 55.30 5.70
C SER A 37 -15.80 54.62 7.07
N ALA A 38 -15.70 53.32 7.04
CA ALA A 38 -14.73 52.54 7.83
C ALA A 38 -14.37 51.34 6.96
N THR A 39 -13.10 51.18 6.69
CA THR A 39 -12.54 50.05 5.91
C THR A 39 -12.93 48.77 6.63
N PRO A 40 -13.82 47.92 6.08
CA PRO A 40 -14.05 46.64 6.69
C PRO A 40 -12.78 45.83 6.53
N SER A 41 -12.29 45.25 7.62
CA SER A 41 -11.33 44.15 7.58
C SER A 41 -11.80 43.16 6.53
N SER A 42 -11.04 42.94 5.48
CA SER A 42 -11.35 42.01 4.42
C SER A 42 -11.59 40.65 5.05
N ILE A 43 -12.84 40.23 5.06
CA ILE A 43 -13.16 38.84 5.36
C ILE A 43 -12.63 38.07 4.16
N TRP A 44 -11.51 37.39 4.34
CA TRP A 44 -10.95 36.56 3.29
C TRP A 44 -11.97 35.49 2.87
N SER A 45 -12.06 35.27 1.57
CA SER A 45 -12.74 34.07 1.10
C SER A 45 -12.03 32.85 1.70
N PHE A 46 -12.71 31.73 1.80
CA PHE A 46 -12.09 30.50 2.30
C PHE A 46 -10.81 30.14 1.51
N ASP A 47 -10.81 30.37 0.20
CA ASP A 47 -9.65 30.15 -0.66
C ASP A 47 -8.48 31.09 -0.36
N GLU A 48 -8.74 32.36 -0.10
CA GLU A 48 -7.71 33.32 0.31
C GLU A 48 -7.18 33.00 1.69
N PHE A 49 -8.07 32.67 2.64
CA PHE A 49 -7.68 32.21 3.97
C PHE A 49 -6.83 30.94 3.88
N ALA A 50 -7.24 29.93 3.12
CA ALA A 50 -6.50 28.69 2.94
C ALA A 50 -5.14 28.92 2.30
N LYS A 51 -5.04 29.79 1.29
CA LYS A 51 -3.76 30.18 0.68
C LYS A 51 -2.83 30.87 1.68
N HIS A 52 -3.35 31.82 2.45
CA HIS A 52 -2.57 32.55 3.43
C HIS A 52 -2.10 31.64 4.57
N MET A 53 -2.97 30.76 5.04
CA MET A 53 -2.62 29.79 6.07
C MET A 53 -1.68 28.69 5.56
N LYS A 54 -1.79 28.30 4.31
CA LYS A 54 -0.93 27.27 3.71
C LYS A 54 0.49 27.77 3.46
N ASN A 55 0.65 29.02 3.06
CA ASN A 55 1.94 29.63 2.79
C ASN A 55 2.00 31.02 3.42
N PRO A 56 2.04 31.10 4.75
CA PRO A 56 1.99 32.38 5.47
C PRO A 56 3.25 33.22 5.25
N ASP A 57 4.36 32.57 4.90
CA ASP A 57 5.66 33.18 4.58
C ASP A 57 6.33 32.36 3.48
N VAL A 58 7.25 32.97 2.74
CA VAL A 58 8.07 32.30 1.72
C VAL A 58 9.01 31.24 2.32
N SER A 59 9.29 31.33 3.61
CA SER A 59 10.16 30.39 4.33
C SER A 59 9.46 29.17 4.90
N LEU A 60 8.12 29.12 4.86
CA LEU A 60 7.32 28.04 5.42
C LEU A 60 6.15 27.67 4.51
N SER A 61 5.95 26.38 4.25
CA SER A 61 4.71 25.85 3.71
C SER A 61 4.17 24.75 4.61
N TRP A 62 2.86 24.62 4.70
CA TRP A 62 2.22 23.55 5.46
C TRP A 62 0.88 23.16 4.86
N GLY A 63 0.36 22.05 5.28
CA GLY A 63 -0.93 21.54 4.86
C GLY A 63 -1.35 20.35 5.70
N GLY A 64 -2.48 19.78 5.38
CA GLY A 64 -3.00 18.62 6.05
C GLY A 64 -4.02 17.87 5.22
N ASP A 65 -4.33 16.67 5.65
CA ASP A 65 -5.50 15.93 5.18
C ASP A 65 -6.24 15.27 6.34
N PHE A 66 -7.52 15.09 6.11
CA PHE A 66 -8.39 14.30 6.97
C PHE A 66 -9.22 13.36 6.09
N ARG A 67 -9.13 12.06 6.39
CA ARG A 67 -9.80 11.00 5.64
C ARG A 67 -10.76 10.24 6.54
N VAL A 68 -11.95 10.00 6.05
CA VAL A 68 -12.92 9.07 6.63
C VAL A 68 -13.17 7.96 5.63
N ARG A 69 -13.06 6.72 6.07
CA ARG A 69 -13.15 5.53 5.24
C ARG A 69 -13.99 4.47 5.96
N ASN A 70 -14.98 3.93 5.26
CA ASN A 70 -15.65 2.70 5.68
C ASN A 70 -15.04 1.55 4.86
N GLU A 71 -14.65 0.48 5.52
CA GLU A 71 -14.13 -0.74 4.90
C GLU A 71 -14.90 -1.94 5.42
N TYR A 72 -15.33 -2.76 4.48
CA TYR A 72 -16.01 -4.02 4.73
C TYR A 72 -15.25 -5.15 4.05
N PHE A 73 -15.05 -6.24 4.78
CA PHE A 73 -14.37 -7.44 4.31
C PHE A 73 -15.21 -8.66 4.64
N ASN A 74 -15.24 -9.61 3.72
CA ASN A 74 -15.80 -10.93 3.96
C ASN A 74 -14.87 -11.99 3.38
N ASN A 75 -14.48 -12.95 4.22
CA ASN A 75 -13.52 -14.01 3.94
C ASN A 75 -12.10 -13.55 3.52
N ALA A 76 -11.87 -12.28 3.30
CA ALA A 76 -10.60 -11.76 2.79
C ALA A 76 -9.44 -11.93 3.79
N MET A 77 -9.70 -11.94 5.09
CA MET A 77 -8.68 -12.17 6.13
C MET A 77 -8.60 -13.62 6.57
N SER A 78 -9.64 -14.39 6.38
CA SER A 78 -9.78 -15.74 6.91
C SER A 78 -9.67 -16.83 5.85
N LEU A 79 -9.71 -16.48 4.57
CA LEU A 79 -9.83 -17.37 3.42
C LEU A 79 -11.11 -18.25 3.48
N SER A 80 -11.76 -18.36 4.60
CA SER A 80 -12.95 -19.16 4.81
C SER A 80 -13.71 -18.72 6.05
N SER A 81 -15.02 -18.86 6.02
CA SER A 81 -15.87 -18.73 7.20
C SER A 81 -15.89 -19.99 8.08
N ASP A 82 -15.24 -21.07 7.65
CA ASP A 82 -15.17 -22.32 8.39
C ASP A 82 -14.07 -22.26 9.45
N PRO A 83 -14.41 -22.34 10.77
CA PRO A 83 -13.40 -22.31 11.83
C PRO A 83 -12.43 -23.50 11.80
N ALA A 84 -12.75 -24.58 11.08
CA ALA A 84 -11.83 -25.70 10.92
C ALA A 84 -10.69 -25.37 9.96
N VAL A 85 -10.92 -24.47 9.00
CA VAL A 85 -9.92 -23.98 8.04
C VAL A 85 -9.20 -22.75 8.60
N SER A 86 -9.95 -21.83 9.19
CA SER A 86 -9.40 -20.61 9.77
C SER A 86 -9.84 -20.45 11.24
N PRO A 87 -9.15 -21.11 12.19
CA PRO A 87 -9.56 -21.11 13.60
C PRO A 87 -9.42 -19.74 14.27
N LEU A 88 -8.51 -18.90 13.82
CA LEU A 88 -8.28 -17.56 14.38
C LEU A 88 -9.26 -16.52 13.83
N PHE A 89 -9.47 -16.50 12.52
CA PHE A 89 -10.25 -15.47 11.83
C PHE A 89 -11.58 -15.95 11.28
N GLY A 90 -11.77 -17.26 11.08
CA GLY A 90 -13.03 -17.82 10.59
C GLY A 90 -14.26 -17.38 11.39
N PRO A 91 -14.22 -17.32 12.74
CA PRO A 91 -15.32 -16.78 13.53
C PRO A 91 -15.62 -15.30 13.25
N ASN A 92 -14.61 -14.52 12.81
CA ASN A 92 -14.69 -13.10 12.47
C ASN A 92 -14.43 -12.87 10.98
N HIS A 93 -14.82 -13.79 10.12
CA HIS A 93 -14.60 -13.73 8.69
C HIS A 93 -15.21 -12.48 8.03
N GLU A 94 -16.21 -11.91 8.65
CA GLU A 94 -16.91 -10.69 8.19
C GLU A 94 -16.54 -9.53 9.11
N GLN A 95 -15.87 -8.51 8.57
CA GLN A 95 -15.44 -7.34 9.32
C GLN A 95 -15.90 -6.06 8.65
N GLU A 96 -16.29 -5.08 9.44
CA GLU A 96 -16.62 -3.72 8.99
C GLU A 96 -16.10 -2.71 10.00
N TYR A 97 -15.40 -1.68 9.53
CA TYR A 97 -14.93 -0.61 10.39
C TYR A 97 -14.80 0.73 9.67
N LEU A 98 -14.89 1.79 10.45
CA LEU A 98 -14.53 3.13 10.04
C LEU A 98 -13.05 3.38 10.37
N ARG A 99 -12.32 3.94 9.42
CA ARG A 99 -10.95 4.41 9.59
C ARG A 99 -10.92 5.91 9.40
N PHE A 100 -10.32 6.57 10.37
CA PHE A 100 -10.08 8.01 10.31
C PHE A 100 -8.58 8.22 10.20
N ARG A 101 -8.12 9.01 9.25
CA ARG A 101 -6.71 9.41 9.18
C ARG A 101 -6.59 10.91 9.20
N GLY A 102 -5.80 11.43 10.13
CA GLY A 102 -5.39 12.81 10.15
C GLY A 102 -3.90 12.91 9.88
N ARG A 103 -3.49 13.78 8.95
CA ARG A 103 -2.09 14.13 8.71
C ARG A 103 -1.93 15.63 8.65
N VAL A 104 -0.80 16.10 9.19
CA VAL A 104 -0.38 17.50 9.09
C VAL A 104 1.11 17.50 8.72
N TRP A 105 1.47 18.30 7.75
CA TRP A 105 2.86 18.44 7.31
C TRP A 105 3.29 19.89 7.23
N ALA A 106 4.59 20.09 7.37
CA ALA A 106 5.24 21.38 7.21
C ALA A 106 6.59 21.21 6.52
N SER A 107 6.95 22.19 5.70
CA SER A 107 8.27 22.34 5.10
C SER A 107 8.82 23.72 5.41
N LEU A 108 9.97 23.77 6.08
CA LEU A 108 10.69 24.98 6.39
C LEU A 108 11.85 25.14 5.40
N TYR A 109 12.04 26.33 4.87
CA TYR A 109 13.07 26.67 3.88
C TYR A 109 14.10 27.64 4.49
N PRO A 110 15.09 27.16 5.28
CA PRO A 110 16.10 28.04 5.88
C PRO A 110 16.99 28.72 4.84
N SER A 111 17.11 28.13 3.68
CA SER A 111 17.78 28.71 2.50
C SER A 111 17.18 28.12 1.21
N ASN A 112 17.55 28.70 0.06
CA ASN A 112 17.09 28.23 -1.25
C ASN A 112 17.49 26.75 -1.55
N ASN A 113 18.51 26.25 -0.90
CA ASN A 113 19.05 24.93 -1.14
C ASN A 113 18.73 23.91 -0.02
N VAL A 114 18.18 24.35 1.11
CA VAL A 114 17.88 23.48 2.25
C VAL A 114 16.40 23.52 2.57
N THR A 115 15.81 22.34 2.72
CA THR A 115 14.43 22.16 3.16
C THR A 115 14.41 21.20 4.33
N LEU A 116 13.67 21.54 5.38
CA LEU A 116 13.36 20.66 6.50
C LEU A 116 11.90 20.24 6.38
N ASN A 117 11.64 18.94 6.31
CA ASN A 117 10.30 18.40 6.16
C ASN A 117 9.88 17.66 7.44
N LEU A 118 8.63 17.85 7.83
CA LEU A 118 7.97 17.14 8.92
C LEU A 118 6.55 16.75 8.51
N ARG A 119 6.12 15.52 8.80
CA ARG A 119 4.73 15.08 8.72
C ARG A 119 4.38 14.23 9.92
N LEU A 120 3.23 14.53 10.51
CA LEU A 120 2.61 13.78 11.58
C LEU A 120 1.38 13.05 11.03
N ALA A 121 1.17 11.82 11.44
CA ALA A 121 0.02 11.00 11.06
C ALA A 121 -0.57 10.26 12.25
N ALA A 122 -1.88 10.12 12.26
CA ALA A 122 -2.62 9.25 13.19
C ALA A 122 -3.81 8.62 12.49
N GLU A 123 -4.11 7.37 12.83
CA GLU A 123 -5.24 6.64 12.25
C GLU A 123 -6.01 5.82 13.29
N PRO A 124 -7.00 6.40 13.98
CA PRO A 124 -7.94 5.64 14.79
C PRO A 124 -8.93 4.84 13.92
N ARG A 125 -9.45 3.74 14.47
CA ARG A 125 -10.47 2.88 13.86
C ARG A 125 -11.62 2.67 14.81
N GLU A 126 -12.85 2.65 14.27
CA GLU A 126 -14.07 2.25 14.96
C GLU A 126 -14.63 1.01 14.31
N PHE A 127 -14.69 -0.09 15.05
CA PHE A 127 -15.22 -1.35 14.54
C PHE A 127 -16.74 -1.38 14.63
N LEU A 128 -17.38 -1.63 13.50
CA LEU A 128 -18.83 -1.75 13.37
C LEU A 128 -19.24 -3.23 13.40
N LYS A 129 -18.35 -4.11 12.89
CA LYS A 129 -18.59 -5.53 12.81
C LYS A 129 -17.27 -6.32 12.88
N PRO A 130 -17.16 -7.27 13.83
CA PRO A 130 -18.04 -7.42 14.97
C PRO A 130 -18.00 -6.17 15.84
N ALA A 131 -19.12 -5.86 16.52
CA ALA A 131 -19.25 -4.65 17.33
C ALA A 131 -18.27 -4.56 18.51
N PHE A 132 -17.70 -5.68 18.91
CA PHE A 132 -16.53 -5.74 19.77
C PHE A 132 -15.40 -6.27 18.91
N SER A 133 -14.59 -5.49 18.39
CA SER A 133 -13.42 -6.06 17.83
C SER A 133 -12.56 -6.44 18.96
N ASP A 134 -12.06 -7.54 18.90
CA ASP A 134 -10.77 -7.58 19.39
C ASP A 134 -10.45 -8.52 20.51
N THR A 135 -10.67 -9.75 20.25
CA THR A 135 -9.78 -10.77 20.81
C THR A 135 -8.32 -10.58 20.37
N PHE A 136 -8.09 -9.92 19.24
CA PHE A 136 -6.74 -9.79 18.68
C PHE A 136 -6.02 -8.50 19.12
N PHE A 137 -6.75 -7.40 19.35
CA PHE A 137 -6.18 -6.10 19.69
C PHE A 137 -6.66 -5.53 21.04
N GLY A 138 -7.52 -6.25 21.74
CA GLY A 138 -7.87 -5.99 23.14
C GLY A 138 -8.72 -4.78 23.43
N SER A 139 -9.47 -4.22 22.44
CA SER A 139 -10.33 -3.07 22.69
C SER A 139 -11.73 -3.22 22.14
N THR A 140 -12.67 -2.56 22.75
CA THR A 140 -14.06 -2.44 22.30
C THR A 140 -14.31 -1.02 21.82
N GLY A 141 -15.00 -0.87 20.68
CA GLY A 141 -15.34 0.44 20.13
C GLY A 141 -14.17 1.12 19.40
N MET A 142 -13.91 2.39 19.74
CA MET A 142 -12.89 3.20 19.08
C MET A 142 -11.48 2.75 19.48
N GLN A 143 -10.74 2.22 18.52
CA GLN A 143 -9.34 1.89 18.67
C GLN A 143 -8.46 3.10 18.36
N TRP A 144 -8.02 3.77 19.40
CA TRP A 144 -7.10 4.89 19.26
C TRP A 144 -5.68 4.38 18.99
N ARG A 145 -5.26 4.47 17.75
CA ARG A 145 -3.88 4.22 17.37
C ARG A 145 -3.06 5.47 17.66
N TYR A 146 -1.84 5.25 18.11
CA TYR A 146 -0.89 6.33 18.36
C TYR A 146 -0.59 7.16 17.12
N GLY A 147 -0.20 8.41 17.30
CA GLY A 147 0.36 9.24 16.26
C GLY A 147 1.82 8.89 16.00
N ILE A 148 2.27 9.02 14.79
CA ILE A 148 3.66 8.83 14.38
C ILE A 148 4.18 10.04 13.63
N VAL A 149 5.49 10.25 13.72
CA VAL A 149 6.21 11.11 12.80
C VAL A 149 6.55 10.25 11.58
N ASP A 150 5.77 10.37 10.52
CA ASP A 150 5.92 9.51 9.33
C ASP A 150 6.80 10.14 8.23
N ASN A 151 7.21 11.39 8.41
CA ASN A 151 8.22 12.03 7.60
C ASN A 151 8.99 13.04 8.45
N LEU A 152 10.31 12.95 8.47
CA LEU A 152 11.22 13.91 9.11
C LEU A 152 12.57 13.83 8.43
N ASN A 153 12.87 14.77 7.55
CA ASN A 153 14.13 14.79 6.83
C ASN A 153 14.63 16.20 6.52
N VAL A 154 15.90 16.22 6.21
CA VAL A 154 16.59 17.38 5.63
C VAL A 154 16.89 17.06 4.18
N GLN A 155 16.48 17.95 3.28
CA GLN A 155 16.84 17.90 1.88
C GLN A 155 17.81 19.05 1.56
N TRP A 156 18.97 18.70 1.01
CA TRP A 156 19.99 19.65 0.56
C TRP A 156 20.17 19.54 -0.95
N LYS A 157 19.73 20.56 -1.67
CA LYS A 157 19.88 20.69 -3.12
C LYS A 157 21.23 21.28 -3.46
N LYS A 158 21.85 20.78 -4.52
CA LYS A 158 23.18 21.19 -5.01
C LYS A 158 24.27 21.18 -3.92
N PRO A 159 24.40 20.06 -3.17
CA PRO A 159 25.48 19.96 -2.21
C PRO A 159 26.83 20.16 -2.94
N PHE A 160 27.65 21.06 -2.42
CA PHE A 160 28.94 21.41 -3.03
C PHE A 160 28.87 21.80 -4.52
N ASP A 161 27.77 22.46 -4.93
CA ASP A 161 27.47 22.87 -6.31
C ASP A 161 27.33 21.72 -7.33
N LEU A 162 27.24 20.47 -6.85
CA LEU A 162 26.98 19.31 -7.70
C LEU A 162 25.51 19.27 -8.15
N PRO A 163 25.20 18.74 -9.35
CA PRO A 163 23.82 18.55 -9.82
C PRO A 163 23.15 17.39 -9.10
N ALA A 164 23.06 17.49 -7.79
CA ALA A 164 22.58 16.44 -6.90
C ALA A 164 21.60 17.00 -5.86
N THR A 165 20.86 16.08 -5.24
CA THR A 165 20.07 16.35 -4.03
C THR A 165 20.38 15.27 -3.01
N LEU A 166 20.75 15.68 -1.80
CA LEU A 166 20.95 14.79 -0.66
C LEU A 166 19.75 14.93 0.26
N THR A 167 19.10 13.81 0.59
CA THR A 167 18.01 13.75 1.57
C THR A 167 18.40 12.79 2.70
N VAL A 168 18.30 13.24 3.93
CA VAL A 168 18.68 12.45 5.12
C VAL A 168 17.55 12.46 6.13
N GLY A 169 17.14 11.28 6.57
CA GLY A 169 16.11 11.07 7.58
C GLY A 169 14.95 10.21 7.07
N ARG A 170 13.84 10.28 7.78
CA ARG A 170 12.61 9.56 7.46
C ARG A 170 11.93 10.18 6.26
N GLN A 171 11.76 9.42 5.20
CA GLN A 171 11.27 9.93 3.91
C GLN A 171 10.46 8.90 3.14
N ASP A 172 9.62 9.39 2.25
CA ASP A 172 8.89 8.60 1.29
C ASP A 172 9.79 8.30 0.09
N ILE A 173 9.89 7.03 -0.32
CA ILE A 173 10.67 6.63 -1.49
C ILE A 173 9.81 5.78 -2.40
N PHE A 174 9.68 6.22 -3.65
CA PHE A 174 8.93 5.52 -4.68
C PHE A 174 9.78 5.46 -5.96
N LEU A 175 10.14 4.26 -6.41
CA LEU A 175 10.96 4.04 -7.59
C LEU A 175 10.22 3.19 -8.62
N GLY A 176 10.39 3.52 -9.90
CA GLY A 176 9.65 2.87 -10.98
C GLY A 176 8.14 3.02 -10.82
N ASP A 177 7.44 1.91 -10.79
CA ASP A 177 5.99 1.84 -10.51
C ASP A 177 5.70 1.46 -9.04
N GLY A 178 6.70 1.49 -8.17
CA GLY A 178 6.56 1.08 -6.78
C GLY A 178 6.48 -0.43 -6.57
N TRP A 179 6.91 -1.22 -7.52
CA TRP A 179 6.83 -2.67 -7.45
C TRP A 179 7.73 -3.27 -6.37
N LEU A 180 9.01 -2.85 -6.34
CA LEU A 180 9.99 -3.30 -5.35
C LEU A 180 10.34 -2.24 -4.31
N VAL A 181 10.09 -0.98 -4.61
CA VAL A 181 10.31 0.16 -3.71
C VAL A 181 9.15 1.12 -3.87
N GLY A 182 8.18 0.97 -3.01
CA GLY A 182 6.92 1.71 -3.04
C GLY A 182 6.54 2.28 -1.69
N ASP A 183 7.53 2.59 -0.86
CA ASP A 183 7.28 3.25 0.41
C ASP A 183 7.03 4.74 0.23
N GLY A 184 6.12 5.23 0.99
CA GLY A 184 5.68 6.59 0.91
C GLY A 184 4.21 6.71 1.24
N THR A 185 3.58 7.75 0.77
CA THR A 185 2.16 7.94 0.91
C THR A 185 1.44 7.31 -0.28
N PRO A 186 1.25 6.00 -0.30
CA PRO A 186 0.35 5.44 -1.28
C PRO A 186 -1.04 5.98 -1.00
N GLU A 187 -1.84 6.03 -2.00
CA GLU A 187 -3.19 6.58 -1.89
C GLU A 187 -4.00 5.90 -0.81
N ASP A 188 -3.63 4.68 -0.42
CA ASP A 188 -4.46 3.78 0.34
C ASP A 188 -3.93 3.30 1.70
N GLY A 189 -2.68 3.55 2.03
CA GLY A 189 -2.10 3.14 3.32
C GLY A 189 -2.81 3.69 4.55
N SER A 190 -2.79 2.92 5.62
CA SER A 190 -3.23 3.36 6.96
C SER A 190 -2.30 4.41 7.52
N PHE A 191 -1.06 4.01 7.67
CA PHE A 191 0.06 4.91 7.86
C PHE A 191 0.82 4.99 6.55
N THR A 192 1.50 6.09 6.34
CA THR A 192 2.53 6.14 5.33
C THR A 192 3.60 5.14 5.68
N TYR A 193 3.95 4.28 4.76
CA TYR A 193 5.20 3.57 4.86
C TYR A 193 6.31 4.56 4.53
N PHE A 194 7.37 4.50 5.30
CA PHE A 194 8.52 5.37 5.16
C PHE A 194 9.80 4.55 5.25
N LEU A 195 10.88 5.12 4.75
CA LEU A 195 12.21 4.59 4.93
C LEU A 195 13.07 5.57 5.72
N ASP A 196 13.66 5.10 6.81
CA ASP A 196 14.71 5.82 7.51
C ASP A 196 15.99 5.62 6.73
N SER A 197 16.43 6.69 6.02
CA SER A 197 17.38 6.54 4.93
C SER A 197 18.21 7.79 4.63
N VAL A 198 19.30 7.55 3.91
CA VAL A 198 20.08 8.58 3.23
C VAL A 198 19.93 8.33 1.73
N ARG A 199 19.47 9.32 0.99
CA ARG A 199 19.29 9.27 -0.46
C ARG A 199 20.10 10.37 -1.14
N LEU A 200 20.94 9.99 -2.08
CA LEU A 200 21.62 10.88 -3.01
C LEU A 200 21.02 10.68 -4.40
N THR A 201 20.34 11.71 -4.90
CA THR A 201 19.85 11.77 -6.28
C THR A 201 20.79 12.63 -7.10
N TYR A 202 21.44 12.05 -8.11
CA TYR A 202 22.36 12.74 -9.01
C TYR A 202 21.77 12.83 -10.42
N VAL A 203 21.78 14.02 -11.03
CA VAL A 203 21.16 14.24 -12.34
C VAL A 203 22.22 14.56 -13.39
N LEU A 204 22.41 13.65 -14.34
CA LEU A 204 23.26 13.81 -15.52
C LEU A 204 22.41 14.36 -16.67
N GLN A 205 22.26 15.69 -16.74
CA GLN A 205 21.35 16.35 -17.68
C GLN A 205 21.66 16.03 -19.14
N GLU A 206 22.93 16.05 -19.53
CA GLU A 206 23.37 15.76 -20.91
C GLU A 206 23.07 14.33 -21.35
N LEU A 207 23.03 13.39 -20.39
CA LEU A 207 22.73 11.99 -20.65
C LEU A 207 21.26 11.64 -20.37
N HIS A 208 20.43 12.61 -20.00
CA HIS A 208 19.06 12.40 -19.55
C HIS A 208 18.92 11.28 -18.52
N THR A 209 19.90 11.19 -17.61
CA THR A 209 20.03 10.09 -16.65
C THR A 209 19.94 10.62 -15.23
N THR A 210 19.15 9.95 -14.42
CA THR A 210 19.08 10.14 -12.96
C THR A 210 19.62 8.91 -12.27
N ILE A 211 20.47 9.11 -11.27
CA ILE A 211 21.04 8.04 -10.45
C ILE A 211 20.60 8.30 -8.99
N ASP A 212 19.92 7.35 -8.39
CA ASP A 212 19.60 7.34 -6.98
C ASP A 212 20.48 6.30 -6.27
N ALA A 213 21.23 6.75 -5.27
CA ALA A 213 21.97 5.90 -4.34
C ALA A 213 21.36 6.07 -2.94
N ILE A 214 20.86 4.98 -2.36
CA ILE A 214 20.07 5.02 -1.13
C ILE A 214 20.63 4.00 -0.14
N GLY A 215 20.85 4.44 1.10
CA GLY A 215 21.15 3.57 2.24
C GLY A 215 19.97 3.59 3.20
N ILE A 216 19.52 2.43 3.67
CA ILE A 216 18.32 2.24 4.48
C ILE A 216 18.69 1.63 5.82
N LEU A 217 18.06 2.12 6.88
CA LEU A 217 18.08 1.53 8.21
C LEU A 217 16.68 1.67 8.83
N GLN A 218 15.85 0.65 8.63
CA GLN A 218 14.47 0.64 9.07
C GLN A 218 14.31 -0.30 10.27
N TYR A 219 13.79 0.24 11.36
CA TYR A 219 13.44 -0.55 12.52
C TYR A 219 11.99 -1.03 12.43
N ALA A 220 11.74 -2.25 12.88
CA ALA A 220 10.40 -2.83 12.93
C ALA A 220 9.45 -2.00 13.79
N ARG A 221 9.94 -1.43 14.88
CA ARG A 221 9.18 -0.52 15.74
C ARG A 221 9.30 0.91 15.27
N PRO A 222 8.16 1.62 15.11
CA PRO A 222 8.18 3.01 14.65
C PRO A 222 8.82 3.97 15.65
N ASP A 223 8.87 3.59 16.92
CA ASP A 223 9.38 4.40 18.04
C ASP A 223 10.80 4.00 18.51
N GLU A 224 11.51 3.15 17.76
CA GLU A 224 12.85 2.69 18.15
C GLU A 224 13.82 3.86 18.35
N TRP A 225 13.80 4.84 17.48
CA TRP A 225 14.61 6.05 17.59
C TRP A 225 13.80 7.34 17.62
N MET A 226 12.51 7.28 17.29
CA MET A 226 11.60 8.42 17.26
C MET A 226 10.31 8.05 17.97
N PRO A 227 10.00 8.68 19.13
CA PRO A 227 8.88 8.29 19.97
C PRO A 227 7.55 8.44 19.22
N THR A 228 6.63 7.53 19.50
CA THR A 228 5.24 7.64 19.10
C THR A 228 4.50 8.62 20.02
N ILE A 229 3.45 9.27 19.47
CA ILE A 229 2.65 10.24 20.19
C ILE A 229 1.37 9.56 20.68
N GLY A 230 1.18 9.51 22.01
CA GLY A 230 -0.05 8.98 22.60
C GLY A 230 -0.17 7.45 22.56
N SER A 231 0.94 6.73 22.62
CA SER A 231 0.93 5.28 22.74
C SER A 231 0.25 4.88 24.05
N SER A 232 -1.02 4.55 24.01
CA SER A 232 -1.75 4.02 25.15
C SER A 232 -1.97 2.53 24.96
N GLY A 233 -1.47 1.76 25.90
CA GLY A 233 -1.85 0.38 26.04
C GLY A 233 -0.92 -0.61 25.35
N SER A 234 0.08 -1.04 26.10
CA SER A 234 0.68 -2.34 25.89
C SER A 234 -0.38 -3.41 26.16
N VAL A 235 -0.71 -4.20 25.15
CA VAL A 235 -1.28 -5.51 25.42
C VAL A 235 -0.27 -6.25 26.30
N PRO A 236 -0.66 -6.82 27.46
CA PRO A 236 0.28 -7.52 28.32
C PRO A 236 1.08 -8.55 27.51
N GLY A 237 2.40 -8.40 27.50
CA GLY A 237 3.30 -9.29 26.76
C GLY A 237 3.63 -8.87 25.33
N GLN A 238 3.03 -7.82 24.79
CA GLN A 238 3.47 -7.22 23.53
C GLN A 238 4.33 -5.97 23.77
N PRO A 239 5.34 -5.72 22.94
CA PRO A 239 6.05 -4.45 22.99
C PRO A 239 5.06 -3.30 22.79
N ALA A 240 5.25 -2.21 23.49
CA ALA A 240 4.45 -1.01 23.29
C ALA A 240 4.60 -0.54 21.84
N GLY A 241 3.48 -0.44 21.12
CA GLY A 241 3.45 0.00 19.74
C GLY A 241 3.19 -1.12 18.72
N LEU A 242 2.60 -0.74 17.59
CA LEU A 242 2.45 -1.63 16.43
C LEU A 242 3.78 -1.72 15.69
N LEU A 243 4.11 -2.91 15.21
CA LEU A 243 5.22 -3.09 14.30
C LEU A 243 4.84 -2.48 12.94
N LEU A 244 5.78 -1.79 12.30
CA LEU A 244 5.64 -1.30 10.92
C LEU A 244 6.02 -2.37 9.92
N THR A 245 7.00 -3.18 10.30
CA THR A 245 7.52 -4.32 9.54
C THR A 245 7.65 -5.50 10.47
N ASP A 246 7.71 -6.70 9.91
CA ASP A 246 7.85 -7.93 10.69
C ASP A 246 9.23 -8.07 11.32
N GLN A 247 10.25 -7.47 10.69
CA GLN A 247 11.65 -7.52 11.09
C GLN A 247 12.32 -6.15 10.94
N ASN A 248 13.51 -6.02 11.52
CA ASN A 248 14.38 -4.88 11.22
C ASN A 248 15.00 -5.05 9.85
N GLU A 249 15.05 -4.00 9.06
CA GLU A 249 15.51 -4.01 7.69
C GLU A 249 16.67 -3.03 7.49
N LYS A 250 17.70 -3.46 6.81
CA LYS A 250 18.80 -2.62 6.34
C LYS A 250 18.94 -2.81 4.84
N GLY A 251 19.43 -1.80 4.14
CA GLY A 251 19.62 -2.00 2.73
C GLY A 251 20.36 -0.91 2.01
N ALA A 252 20.61 -1.20 0.75
CA ALA A 252 21.17 -0.26 -0.20
C ALA A 252 20.46 -0.41 -1.54
N ILE A 253 20.21 0.71 -2.21
CA ILE A 253 19.62 0.76 -3.54
C ILE A 253 20.51 1.60 -4.44
N LEU A 254 20.80 1.08 -5.62
CA LEU A 254 21.31 1.83 -6.75
C LEU A 254 20.28 1.73 -7.87
N TRP A 255 19.71 2.87 -8.25
CA TRP A 255 18.70 2.95 -9.31
C TRP A 255 19.15 3.95 -10.36
N VAL A 256 19.22 3.52 -11.62
CA VAL A 256 19.61 4.35 -12.76
C VAL A 256 18.44 4.44 -13.72
N ALA A 257 17.90 5.64 -13.91
CA ALA A 257 16.79 5.91 -14.82
C ALA A 257 17.28 6.76 -15.99
N ASN A 258 17.17 6.26 -17.21
CA ASN A 258 17.56 6.95 -18.44
C ASN A 258 16.33 7.26 -19.32
N LYS A 259 16.26 8.51 -19.79
CA LYS A 259 15.19 9.04 -20.66
C LYS A 259 15.73 9.60 -21.99
N SER A 260 16.89 9.12 -22.44
CA SER A 260 17.51 9.59 -23.67
C SER A 260 16.80 9.09 -24.93
N VAL A 261 16.08 7.98 -24.83
CA VAL A 261 15.30 7.43 -25.94
C VAL A 261 13.90 8.03 -25.93
N PRO A 262 13.46 8.74 -27.00
CA PRO A 262 12.20 9.48 -27.01
C PRO A 262 10.95 8.65 -26.73
N ALA A 263 10.99 7.36 -27.09
CA ALA A 263 9.85 6.44 -26.95
C ALA A 263 9.99 5.48 -25.76
N ALA A 264 11.09 5.55 -25.00
CA ALA A 264 11.38 4.60 -23.94
C ALA A 264 12.11 5.23 -22.76
N ASN A 265 11.59 5.02 -21.55
CA ASN A 265 12.34 5.17 -20.33
C ASN A 265 12.93 3.83 -19.96
N VAL A 266 14.22 3.78 -19.67
CA VAL A 266 14.96 2.57 -19.33
C VAL A 266 15.52 2.73 -17.94
N ASP A 267 15.09 1.89 -17.00
CA ASP A 267 15.62 1.84 -15.65
C ASP A 267 16.40 0.53 -15.46
N GLY A 268 17.52 0.62 -14.77
CA GLY A 268 18.29 -0.53 -14.30
C GLY A 268 18.58 -0.36 -12.82
N TYR A 269 18.54 -1.43 -12.05
CA TYR A 269 18.73 -1.33 -10.62
C TYR A 269 19.41 -2.55 -9.98
N PHE A 270 20.04 -2.25 -8.86
CA PHE A 270 20.55 -3.22 -7.90
C PHE A 270 20.03 -2.84 -6.52
N LEU A 271 19.44 -3.82 -5.80
CA LEU A 271 18.93 -3.64 -4.44
C LEU A 271 19.57 -4.71 -3.55
N TYR A 272 19.95 -4.30 -2.36
CA TYR A 272 20.37 -5.18 -1.28
C TYR A 272 19.45 -4.94 -0.09
N LYS A 273 18.86 -6.01 0.44
CA LYS A 273 18.04 -5.99 1.66
C LYS A 273 18.59 -7.02 2.64
N HIS A 274 18.81 -6.59 3.86
CA HIS A 274 19.14 -7.45 4.98
C HIS A 274 18.01 -7.39 6.00
N ASP A 275 17.42 -8.53 6.27
CA ASP A 275 16.37 -8.71 7.25
C ASP A 275 16.96 -9.30 8.53
N SER A 276 16.51 -8.80 9.69
CA SER A 276 16.87 -9.31 11.01
C SER A 276 15.61 -9.49 11.83
N ILE A 277 15.34 -10.71 12.27
CA ILE A 277 14.18 -11.04 13.07
C ILE A 277 14.07 -10.10 14.26
N TYR A 278 12.90 -9.49 14.43
CA TYR A 278 12.56 -8.77 15.65
C TYR A 278 11.99 -9.78 16.65
N LEU A 279 12.78 -10.13 17.65
CA LEU A 279 12.37 -11.10 18.67
C LEU A 279 11.26 -10.54 19.55
N SER A 280 10.05 -10.95 19.24
CA SER A 280 8.91 -10.90 20.15
C SER A 280 8.52 -12.33 20.47
N THR A 281 8.35 -12.63 21.75
CA THR A 281 7.88 -13.95 22.22
C THR A 281 6.49 -14.31 21.71
N LEU A 282 5.76 -13.35 21.16
CA LEU A 282 4.38 -13.49 20.67
C LEU A 282 4.23 -13.37 19.15
N ALA A 283 5.25 -12.89 18.46
CA ALA A 283 5.25 -12.79 17.01
C ALA A 283 6.64 -13.21 16.50
N PRO A 284 6.89 -14.50 16.38
CA PRO A 284 8.11 -15.02 15.77
C PRO A 284 8.06 -14.84 14.25
N TYR A 285 7.35 -13.83 13.77
CA TYR A 285 7.21 -13.49 12.38
C TYR A 285 8.39 -12.62 11.98
N GLY A 286 8.80 -12.74 10.77
CA GLY A 286 9.89 -11.99 10.20
C GLY A 286 10.99 -12.91 9.72
N ASP A 287 11.70 -12.39 8.76
CA ASP A 287 12.78 -13.08 8.08
C ASP A 287 14.12 -12.73 8.72
N ASN A 288 15.08 -13.57 8.45
CA ASN A 288 16.49 -13.30 8.73
C ASN A 288 17.28 -13.70 7.49
N GLY A 289 17.88 -12.74 6.81
CA GLY A 289 18.55 -13.05 5.57
C GLY A 289 19.15 -11.87 4.84
N ASP A 290 19.80 -12.20 3.73
CA ASP A 290 20.39 -11.26 2.80
C ASP A 290 19.83 -11.52 1.41
N ILE A 291 19.16 -10.52 0.83
CA ILE A 291 18.52 -10.58 -0.48
C ILE A 291 19.22 -9.59 -1.41
N TYR A 292 19.75 -10.07 -2.50
CA TYR A 292 20.32 -9.27 -3.58
C TYR A 292 19.40 -9.35 -4.78
N THR A 293 18.97 -8.20 -5.30
CA THR A 293 18.06 -8.12 -6.42
C THR A 293 18.67 -7.32 -7.55
N ILE A 294 18.66 -7.88 -8.75
CA ILE A 294 19.06 -7.19 -9.97
C ILE A 294 17.85 -7.15 -10.89
N GLY A 295 17.56 -5.99 -11.45
CA GLY A 295 16.41 -5.87 -12.32
C GLY A 295 16.45 -4.66 -13.24
N GLY A 296 15.42 -4.55 -14.05
CA GLY A 296 15.25 -3.45 -14.97
C GLY A 296 13.82 -3.26 -15.41
N ARG A 297 13.54 -2.03 -15.82
CA ARG A 297 12.22 -1.60 -16.25
C ARG A 297 12.32 -0.86 -17.57
N LEU A 298 11.37 -1.13 -18.45
CA LEU A 298 11.19 -0.43 -19.70
C LEU A 298 9.76 0.12 -19.75
N SER A 299 9.60 1.41 -20.03
CA SER A 299 8.27 2.00 -20.15
C SER A 299 8.27 3.14 -21.16
N GLY A 300 7.12 3.43 -21.76
CA GLY A 300 7.06 4.51 -22.72
C GLY A 300 5.72 4.66 -23.42
N LEU A 301 5.70 5.65 -24.31
CA LEU A 301 4.61 5.97 -25.21
C LEU A 301 5.18 5.99 -26.64
N PRO A 302 5.38 4.82 -27.28
CA PRO A 302 6.04 4.74 -28.58
C PRO A 302 5.21 5.36 -29.70
N GLN A 303 3.92 5.41 -29.53
CA GLN A 303 2.95 6.02 -30.43
C GLN A 303 1.84 6.68 -29.61
N ASP A 304 1.14 7.61 -30.22
CA ASP A 304 0.13 8.42 -29.54
C ASP A 304 -0.96 7.64 -28.79
N HIS A 305 -1.26 6.42 -29.20
CA HIS A 305 -2.31 5.59 -28.62
C HIS A 305 -1.79 4.45 -27.75
N TRP A 306 -0.49 4.13 -27.81
CA TRP A 306 0.05 2.99 -27.12
C TRP A 306 0.98 3.40 -25.98
N LYS A 307 0.68 2.92 -24.77
CA LYS A 307 1.53 3.03 -23.60
C LYS A 307 1.90 1.63 -23.13
N TYR A 308 3.15 1.45 -22.76
CA TYR A 308 3.62 0.18 -22.22
C TYR A 308 4.50 0.37 -20.99
N ALA A 309 4.54 -0.66 -20.15
CA ALA A 309 5.52 -0.82 -19.09
C ALA A 309 5.82 -2.31 -18.92
N ALA A 310 7.08 -2.64 -18.74
CA ALA A 310 7.53 -3.99 -18.41
C ALA A 310 8.67 -3.88 -17.41
N GLU A 311 8.69 -4.76 -16.42
CA GLU A 311 9.71 -4.79 -15.38
C GLU A 311 10.00 -6.23 -15.02
N GLY A 312 11.28 -6.56 -14.80
CA GLY A 312 11.72 -7.87 -14.38
C GLY A 312 12.84 -7.78 -13.37
N ALA A 313 12.86 -8.70 -12.42
CA ALA A 313 13.84 -8.78 -11.36
C ALA A 313 14.21 -10.24 -11.05
N TYR A 314 15.47 -10.45 -10.70
CA TYR A 314 16.01 -11.71 -10.23
C TYR A 314 16.62 -11.52 -8.85
N GLN A 315 16.37 -12.48 -7.96
CA GLN A 315 16.82 -12.45 -6.58
C GLN A 315 17.72 -13.64 -6.26
N LEU A 316 18.73 -13.34 -5.50
CA LEU A 316 19.69 -14.31 -4.98
C LEU A 316 20.12 -13.90 -3.57
N GLY A 317 20.65 -14.84 -2.83
CA GLY A 317 21.07 -14.60 -1.44
C GLY A 317 20.79 -15.79 -0.55
N ARG A 318 20.48 -15.52 0.71
CA ARG A 318 20.17 -16.58 1.69
C ARG A 318 19.15 -16.06 2.69
N LYS A 319 18.18 -16.90 3.02
CA LYS A 319 17.08 -16.53 3.91
C LYS A 319 16.76 -17.65 4.88
N GLN A 320 16.41 -17.26 6.08
CA GLN A 320 15.86 -18.13 7.12
C GLN A 320 14.51 -17.57 7.53
N ASP A 321 13.45 -18.32 7.28
CA ASP A 321 12.12 -18.01 7.76
C ASP A 321 11.76 -18.96 8.91
N PRO A 322 11.66 -18.47 10.15
CA PRO A 322 11.47 -19.34 11.31
C PRO A 322 10.08 -19.97 11.40
N ILE A 323 9.10 -19.46 10.67
CA ILE A 323 7.72 -19.97 10.68
C ILE A 323 7.33 -20.58 9.36
N LEU A 324 7.66 -19.87 8.30
CA LEU A 324 7.28 -20.20 6.94
C LEU A 324 8.41 -20.93 6.21
N ASN A 325 9.46 -21.28 6.89
CA ASN A 325 10.53 -22.07 6.36
C ASN A 325 10.04 -23.50 6.06
N GLN A 326 9.10 -23.55 5.19
CA GLN A 326 8.36 -24.70 4.78
C GLN A 326 8.81 -25.06 3.37
N ASP A 327 10.04 -25.49 3.28
CA ASP A 327 10.35 -26.41 2.21
C ASP A 327 9.54 -27.69 2.46
N GLY A 328 9.21 -28.44 1.45
CA GLY A 328 8.44 -29.66 1.57
C GLY A 328 8.99 -30.64 2.62
N GLU A 329 10.30 -30.58 2.90
CA GLU A 329 10.95 -31.37 3.94
C GLU A 329 10.57 -30.89 5.34
N ASN A 330 10.44 -29.59 5.55
CA ASN A 330 10.15 -28.98 6.86
C ASN A 330 8.67 -28.94 7.19
N ALA A 331 7.82 -28.90 6.21
CA ALA A 331 6.38 -29.03 6.39
C ALA A 331 5.98 -30.34 7.11
N GLN A 332 6.87 -31.30 7.15
CA GLN A 332 6.68 -32.59 7.81
C GLN A 332 7.24 -32.69 9.22
N LEU A 333 7.96 -31.67 9.69
CA LEU A 333 8.55 -31.72 11.02
C LEU A 333 7.47 -31.64 12.10
N PRO A 334 7.59 -32.41 13.18
CA PRO A 334 6.70 -32.28 14.32
C PRO A 334 6.71 -30.83 14.83
N SER A 335 5.55 -30.39 15.34
CA SER A 335 5.43 -29.08 15.96
C SER A 335 6.54 -28.86 17.00
N GLY A 336 7.37 -27.86 16.77
CA GLY A 336 8.52 -27.54 17.64
C GLY A 336 9.89 -27.85 17.08
N ALA A 337 10.02 -28.58 15.98
CA ALA A 337 11.27 -28.72 15.27
C ALA A 337 11.40 -27.59 14.24
N GLN A 338 11.98 -26.49 14.66
CA GLN A 338 12.33 -25.39 13.76
C GLN A 338 13.64 -25.76 13.05
N THR A 339 13.66 -25.68 11.73
CA THR A 339 14.96 -25.67 11.05
C THR A 339 15.60 -24.32 11.27
N THR A 340 16.82 -24.35 11.76
CA THR A 340 17.66 -23.16 11.93
C THR A 340 18.52 -22.88 10.71
N GLY A 341 18.31 -23.62 9.61
CA GLY A 341 19.11 -23.52 8.39
C GLY A 341 18.71 -22.35 7.51
N PHE A 342 19.70 -21.72 6.87
CA PHE A 342 19.46 -20.79 5.77
C PHE A 342 19.29 -21.56 4.48
N ARG A 343 18.33 -21.15 3.65
CA ARG A 343 18.18 -21.62 2.27
C ARG A 343 18.78 -20.58 1.31
N ASP A 344 19.35 -21.05 0.21
CA ASP A 344 19.82 -20.16 -0.85
C ASP A 344 18.62 -19.68 -1.68
N ILE A 345 18.53 -18.38 -1.93
CA ILE A 345 17.46 -17.75 -2.70
C ILE A 345 17.72 -17.91 -4.20
N ASP A 346 16.69 -18.26 -4.96
CA ASP A 346 16.71 -18.37 -6.42
C ASP A 346 15.33 -17.98 -6.98
N ALA A 347 14.98 -16.71 -6.89
CA ALA A 347 13.64 -16.25 -7.17
C ALA A 347 13.61 -15.21 -8.29
N PHE A 348 12.49 -15.10 -9.00
CA PHE A 348 12.34 -14.10 -10.03
C PHE A 348 10.89 -13.60 -10.16
N GLY A 349 10.76 -12.36 -10.62
CA GLY A 349 9.49 -11.73 -10.89
C GLY A 349 9.50 -11.01 -12.23
N LEU A 350 8.35 -10.97 -12.86
CA LEU A 350 8.13 -10.29 -14.14
C LEU A 350 6.74 -9.67 -14.14
N LYS A 351 6.63 -8.42 -14.58
CA LYS A 351 5.33 -7.79 -14.82
C LYS A 351 5.32 -7.01 -16.12
N GLY A 352 4.15 -6.89 -16.72
CA GLY A 352 3.94 -6.12 -17.93
C GLY A 352 2.55 -5.52 -18.00
N LYS A 353 2.46 -4.36 -18.63
CA LYS A 353 1.21 -3.67 -18.92
C LYS A 353 1.28 -3.01 -20.28
N LEU A 354 0.31 -3.31 -21.14
CA LEU A 354 0.10 -2.66 -22.42
C LEU A 354 -1.25 -1.93 -22.38
N THR A 355 -1.26 -0.66 -22.72
CA THR A 355 -2.47 0.18 -22.69
C THR A 355 -2.71 0.81 -24.05
N TYR A 356 -3.93 0.71 -24.52
CA TYR A 356 -4.43 1.46 -25.68
C TYR A 356 -5.27 2.64 -25.18
N LEU A 357 -4.93 3.85 -25.66
CA LEU A 357 -5.61 5.11 -25.36
C LEU A 357 -6.51 5.45 -26.53
N PHE A 358 -7.82 5.44 -26.35
CA PHE A 358 -8.78 5.75 -27.42
C PHE A 358 -8.74 7.23 -27.79
N LYS A 359 -8.43 8.12 -26.83
CA LYS A 359 -8.37 9.58 -26.98
C LYS A 359 -9.70 10.19 -27.42
N ASP A 360 -10.77 9.58 -27.02
CA ASP A 360 -12.12 10.07 -27.23
C ASP A 360 -12.54 11.09 -26.16
N GLU A 361 -13.78 11.52 -26.18
CA GLU A 361 -14.32 12.50 -25.23
C GLU A 361 -14.34 12.00 -23.79
N TRP A 362 -14.31 10.68 -23.57
CA TRP A 362 -14.34 10.03 -22.27
C TRP A 362 -12.97 9.57 -21.80
N ASN A 363 -11.91 9.84 -22.57
CA ASN A 363 -10.56 9.36 -22.31
C ASN A 363 -10.52 7.85 -22.02
N ASP A 364 -11.28 7.08 -22.81
CA ASP A 364 -11.30 5.63 -22.70
C ASP A 364 -9.91 5.05 -22.87
N GLN A 365 -9.61 4.07 -22.05
CA GLN A 365 -8.39 3.30 -22.15
C GLN A 365 -8.63 1.83 -21.83
N LEU A 366 -8.00 0.96 -22.58
CA LEU A 366 -8.00 -0.47 -22.34
C LEU A 366 -6.57 -0.95 -22.09
N SER A 367 -6.34 -1.56 -20.95
CA SER A 367 -5.04 -2.12 -20.58
C SER A 367 -5.12 -3.64 -20.51
N LEU A 368 -4.06 -4.31 -20.91
CA LEU A 368 -3.81 -5.71 -20.60
C LEU A 368 -2.60 -5.77 -19.67
N SER A 369 -2.76 -6.42 -18.53
CA SER A 369 -1.71 -6.58 -17.52
C SER A 369 -1.41 -8.05 -17.28
N ALA A 370 -0.13 -8.36 -17.06
CA ALA A 370 0.33 -9.67 -16.62
C ALA A 370 1.41 -9.49 -15.56
N GLU A 371 1.44 -10.42 -14.59
CA GLU A 371 2.45 -10.47 -13.54
C GLU A 371 2.74 -11.93 -13.20
N TYR A 372 4.00 -12.23 -13.00
CA TYR A 372 4.51 -13.49 -12.50
C TYR A 372 5.45 -13.22 -11.32
N LEU A 373 5.18 -13.83 -10.20
CA LEU A 373 6.06 -13.85 -9.03
C LEU A 373 6.28 -15.31 -8.67
N SER A 374 7.53 -15.77 -8.69
CA SER A 374 7.86 -17.17 -8.39
C SER A 374 7.37 -17.60 -7.02
N GLY A 375 6.94 -18.84 -6.91
CA GLY A 375 6.63 -19.56 -5.69
C GLY A 375 7.81 -20.39 -5.20
N ASP A 376 7.67 -21.01 -4.05
CA ASP A 376 8.66 -21.90 -3.45
C ASP A 376 8.32 -23.35 -3.82
N ASP A 377 9.14 -23.99 -4.66
CA ASP A 377 8.94 -25.41 -5.02
C ASP A 377 9.25 -26.29 -3.80
N PRO A 378 8.24 -27.02 -3.27
CA PRO A 378 8.43 -27.86 -2.09
C PRO A 378 9.40 -29.03 -2.29
N ASN A 379 9.82 -29.29 -3.51
CA ASN A 379 10.76 -30.38 -3.84
C ASN A 379 12.20 -29.92 -3.91
N THR A 380 12.48 -28.63 -3.74
CA THR A 380 13.85 -28.08 -3.75
C THR A 380 14.31 -27.71 -2.34
N LYS A 381 15.61 -27.42 -2.20
CA LYS A 381 16.21 -26.89 -0.96
C LYS A 381 16.44 -25.38 -1.02
N LYS A 382 16.08 -24.77 -2.13
CA LYS A 382 16.19 -23.33 -2.32
C LYS A 382 14.91 -22.63 -1.85
N ASP A 383 15.02 -21.37 -1.58
CA ASP A 383 13.91 -20.46 -1.40
C ASP A 383 13.64 -19.76 -2.74
N GLU A 384 12.63 -20.18 -3.44
CA GLU A 384 12.28 -19.68 -4.77
C GLU A 384 11.12 -18.67 -4.72
N MET A 385 10.63 -18.36 -3.52
CA MET A 385 9.54 -17.38 -3.34
C MET A 385 10.08 -15.96 -3.54
N PHE A 386 9.48 -15.25 -4.49
CA PHE A 386 9.86 -13.88 -4.80
C PHE A 386 9.51 -12.92 -3.66
N ASP A 387 10.48 -12.13 -3.20
CA ASP A 387 10.29 -11.12 -2.18
C ASP A 387 10.07 -9.74 -2.85
N VAL A 388 8.97 -9.08 -2.53
CA VAL A 388 8.66 -7.75 -3.06
C VAL A 388 9.44 -6.62 -2.38
N LEU A 389 10.37 -6.95 -1.50
CA LEU A 389 11.28 -6.05 -0.78
C LEU A 389 10.54 -4.95 -0.02
N TRP A 390 10.66 -3.71 -0.49
CA TRP A 390 9.97 -2.53 0.04
C TRP A 390 8.75 -2.13 -0.81
N GLY A 391 8.36 -2.94 -1.78
CA GLY A 391 7.10 -2.81 -2.51
C GLY A 391 5.86 -3.12 -1.66
N ARG A 392 6.05 -3.89 -0.61
CA ARG A 392 5.19 -4.24 0.53
C ARG A 392 3.79 -4.72 0.21
N TRP A 393 3.14 -4.24 -0.82
CA TRP A 393 1.82 -4.73 -1.20
C TRP A 393 1.56 -4.71 -2.71
N PRO A 394 0.68 -5.58 -3.18
CA PRO A 394 0.22 -5.55 -4.55
C PRO A 394 -0.64 -4.30 -4.80
N GLN A 395 -0.17 -3.42 -5.68
CA GLN A 395 -0.86 -2.16 -5.99
C GLN A 395 -2.17 -2.36 -6.77
N TRP A 396 -2.43 -3.57 -7.21
CA TRP A 396 -3.62 -3.90 -8.00
C TRP A 396 -4.79 -4.38 -7.14
N SER A 397 -4.60 -4.66 -5.83
CA SER A 397 -5.64 -5.18 -4.95
C SER A 397 -5.44 -4.75 -3.50
N GLU A 398 -6.47 -4.24 -2.88
CA GLU A 398 -6.55 -4.00 -1.44
C GLU A 398 -6.80 -5.29 -0.66
N MET A 399 -7.57 -6.19 -1.23
CA MET A 399 -7.87 -7.47 -0.62
C MET A 399 -6.60 -8.31 -0.44
N TYR A 400 -5.70 -8.33 -1.44
CA TYR A 400 -4.41 -8.99 -1.34
C TYR A 400 -3.43 -8.29 -0.37
N ASN A 401 -3.58 -7.00 -0.13
CA ASN A 401 -2.84 -6.30 0.91
C ASN A 401 -3.11 -6.85 2.30
N ILE A 402 -4.34 -7.22 2.57
CA ILE A 402 -4.77 -7.70 3.87
C ILE A 402 -4.14 -9.06 4.17
N TYR A 403 -4.01 -9.91 3.19
CA TYR A 403 -3.39 -11.23 3.33
C TYR A 403 -1.96 -11.16 3.85
N SER A 404 -1.19 -10.17 3.44
CA SER A 404 0.20 -10.04 3.86
C SER A 404 0.38 -9.75 5.35
N TYR A 405 -0.69 -9.33 6.04
CA TYR A 405 -0.68 -9.04 7.49
C TYR A 405 -1.28 -10.16 8.34
N VAL A 406 -1.83 -11.18 7.74
CA VAL A 406 -2.52 -12.25 8.45
C VAL A 406 -1.66 -13.50 8.43
N PRO A 407 -1.23 -14.02 9.61
CA PRO A 407 -0.36 -15.19 9.67
C PRO A 407 -0.91 -16.42 8.96
N GLU A 408 -2.24 -16.63 9.00
CA GLU A 408 -2.90 -17.76 8.34
C GLU A 408 -2.81 -17.72 6.81
N THR A 409 -2.64 -16.52 6.25
CA THR A 409 -2.72 -16.26 4.81
C THR A 409 -1.42 -15.74 4.21
N ARG A 410 -0.39 -15.60 5.04
CA ARG A 410 0.88 -14.99 4.66
C ARG A 410 1.64 -15.79 3.60
N VAL A 411 1.54 -17.10 3.68
CA VAL A 411 2.22 -18.01 2.76
C VAL A 411 1.55 -17.95 1.38
N GLY A 412 2.33 -17.70 0.34
CA GLY A 412 1.90 -17.76 -1.05
C GLY A 412 0.86 -16.71 -1.48
N GLN A 413 0.62 -15.67 -0.72
CA GLN A 413 -0.40 -14.68 -1.09
C GLN A 413 0.16 -13.51 -1.89
N THR A 414 1.33 -13.01 -1.53
CA THR A 414 1.97 -11.89 -2.24
C THR A 414 2.89 -12.34 -3.36
N ALA A 415 3.46 -13.54 -3.25
CA ALA A 415 4.26 -14.21 -4.25
C ALA A 415 3.56 -15.49 -4.72
N ASP A 416 4.27 -16.35 -5.43
CA ASP A 416 3.67 -17.53 -6.06
C ASP A 416 2.42 -17.16 -6.87
N LEU A 417 2.51 -16.11 -7.65
CA LEU A 417 1.37 -15.49 -8.32
C LEU A 417 1.57 -15.40 -9.83
N ILE A 418 0.64 -15.96 -10.56
CA ILE A 418 0.43 -15.66 -11.98
C ILE A 418 -0.88 -14.90 -12.11
N ARG A 419 -0.81 -13.65 -12.54
CA ARG A 419 -1.97 -12.79 -12.72
C ARG A 419 -1.99 -12.22 -14.13
N PHE A 420 -3.12 -12.29 -14.81
CA PHE A 420 -3.29 -11.60 -16.09
C PHE A 420 -4.75 -11.21 -16.31
N GLY A 421 -4.96 -10.12 -17.05
CA GLY A 421 -6.28 -9.71 -17.44
C GLY A 421 -6.38 -8.24 -17.88
N PRO A 422 -7.58 -7.85 -18.37
CA PRO A 422 -7.85 -6.51 -18.83
C PRO A 422 -8.28 -5.54 -17.73
N THR A 423 -8.00 -4.27 -17.95
CA THR A 423 -8.57 -3.14 -17.20
C THR A 423 -9.12 -2.13 -18.19
N TRP A 424 -10.38 -1.78 -18.07
CA TRP A 424 -10.98 -0.65 -18.75
C TRP A 424 -11.06 0.55 -17.82
N GLY A 425 -10.62 1.70 -18.28
CA GLY A 425 -10.68 2.96 -17.57
C GLY A 425 -11.36 4.03 -18.39
N VAL A 426 -12.13 4.91 -17.75
CA VAL A 426 -12.90 5.97 -18.41
C VAL A 426 -13.04 7.19 -17.50
N THR A 427 -13.02 8.39 -18.10
CA THR A 427 -13.26 9.68 -17.44
C THR A 427 -14.49 10.35 -18.07
N PRO A 428 -15.72 9.86 -17.77
CA PRO A 428 -16.93 10.32 -18.46
C PRO A 428 -17.26 11.80 -18.23
N VAL A 429 -16.77 12.36 -17.11
CA VAL A 429 -16.79 13.80 -16.82
C VAL A 429 -15.47 14.18 -16.14
N LYS A 430 -15.02 15.43 -16.33
CA LYS A 430 -13.67 15.91 -15.89
C LYS A 430 -13.28 15.64 -14.43
N LYS A 431 -14.21 15.30 -13.57
CA LYS A 431 -13.99 15.10 -12.14
C LYS A 431 -14.26 13.66 -11.70
N MET A 432 -14.56 12.78 -12.61
CA MET A 432 -14.96 11.41 -12.31
C MET A 432 -14.12 10.42 -13.13
N ASP A 433 -13.42 9.55 -12.45
CA ASP A 433 -12.68 8.45 -13.04
C ASP A 433 -13.32 7.14 -12.61
N PHE A 434 -13.56 6.27 -13.56
CA PHE A 434 -14.03 4.90 -13.31
C PHE A 434 -13.07 3.91 -13.92
N SER A 435 -12.81 2.82 -13.21
CA SER A 435 -12.07 1.68 -13.75
C SER A 435 -12.73 0.36 -13.38
N LEU A 436 -12.67 -0.57 -14.30
CA LEU A 436 -13.12 -1.95 -14.13
C LEU A 436 -11.99 -2.87 -14.55
N SER A 437 -11.53 -3.70 -13.62
CA SER A 437 -10.45 -4.68 -13.86
C SER A 437 -10.95 -6.08 -13.64
N TYR A 438 -10.54 -6.98 -14.50
CA TYR A 438 -10.70 -8.42 -14.33
C TYR A 438 -9.34 -9.09 -14.41
N TYR A 439 -9.08 -10.04 -13.51
CA TYR A 439 -7.88 -10.85 -13.56
C TYR A 439 -8.21 -12.33 -13.31
N ALA A 440 -7.54 -13.21 -14.05
CA ALA A 440 -7.41 -14.60 -13.70
C ALA A 440 -6.14 -14.77 -12.87
N LEU A 441 -6.25 -15.46 -11.75
CA LEU A 441 -5.18 -15.64 -10.78
C LEU A 441 -4.83 -17.12 -10.65
N PHE A 442 -3.54 -17.43 -10.66
CA PHE A 442 -3.02 -18.77 -10.50
C PHE A 442 -1.85 -18.75 -9.51
N ALA A 443 -1.60 -19.87 -8.85
CA ALA A 443 -0.36 -20.19 -8.18
C ALA A 443 0.63 -20.80 -9.20
N GLY A 444 1.93 -20.60 -9.00
CA GLY A 444 2.95 -21.25 -9.80
C GLY A 444 3.40 -22.59 -9.22
N GLU A 445 3.30 -22.70 -7.89
CA GLU A 445 3.74 -23.85 -7.11
C GLU A 445 2.70 -24.26 -6.08
N ASP A 446 2.80 -25.49 -5.60
CA ASP A 446 1.93 -25.98 -4.53
C ASP A 446 2.27 -25.27 -3.21
N THR A 447 1.32 -24.54 -2.66
CA THR A 447 1.54 -23.86 -1.39
C THR A 447 1.44 -24.83 -0.22
N PRO A 448 2.49 -24.96 0.61
CA PRO A 448 2.44 -25.83 1.78
C PRO A 448 1.35 -25.39 2.76
N THR A 449 0.48 -26.30 3.10
CA THR A 449 -0.76 -26.05 3.86
C THR A 449 -0.58 -25.96 5.38
N ARG A 450 0.64 -25.85 5.90
CA ARG A 450 0.94 -26.08 7.31
C ARG A 450 1.39 -24.86 8.09
N ALA A 451 0.97 -23.69 7.67
CA ALA A 451 1.35 -22.45 8.37
C ALA A 451 0.97 -22.46 9.87
N LEU A 452 -0.06 -23.20 10.28
CA LEU A 452 -0.47 -23.29 11.68
C LEU A 452 -0.84 -24.72 12.08
N PRO A 453 -0.42 -25.19 13.27
CA PRO A 453 -0.62 -26.57 13.72
C PRO A 453 -2.08 -26.93 14.02
N PHE A 454 -3.03 -26.01 13.86
CA PHE A 454 -4.43 -26.18 14.29
C PHE A 454 -5.43 -26.13 13.14
N ALA A 455 -5.02 -25.62 11.96
CA ALA A 455 -5.93 -25.47 10.84
C ALA A 455 -5.94 -26.72 9.96
N GLN A 456 -7.08 -27.02 9.38
CA GLN A 456 -7.11 -27.86 8.19
C GLN A 456 -6.42 -27.10 7.06
N PRO A 457 -5.86 -27.80 6.07
CA PRO A 457 -5.25 -27.15 4.93
C PRO A 457 -6.20 -26.12 4.30
N ALA A 458 -5.75 -24.86 4.23
CA ALA A 458 -6.47 -23.80 3.55
C ALA A 458 -6.29 -23.88 2.03
N PHE A 459 -5.14 -24.42 1.61
CA PHE A 459 -4.76 -24.58 0.22
C PHE A 459 -4.83 -26.04 -0.22
N SER A 460 -5.15 -26.25 -1.48
CA SER A 460 -5.22 -27.57 -2.11
C SER A 460 -3.80 -28.09 -2.41
N ASP A 461 -3.62 -29.41 -2.32
CA ASP A 461 -2.36 -30.07 -2.72
C ASP A 461 -2.28 -30.30 -4.24
N SER A 462 -3.26 -29.88 -5.02
CA SER A 462 -3.36 -30.21 -6.46
C SER A 462 -4.02 -29.14 -7.32
N GLY A 463 -4.53 -28.09 -6.75
CA GLY A 463 -5.18 -26.99 -7.48
C GLY A 463 -4.27 -25.79 -7.57
N ASP A 464 -4.13 -25.21 -8.76
CA ASP A 464 -3.32 -24.04 -9.03
C ASP A 464 -4.15 -22.79 -9.36
N PHE A 465 -5.41 -22.95 -9.69
CA PHE A 465 -6.28 -21.84 -10.02
C PHE A 465 -6.76 -21.10 -8.76
N ARG A 466 -6.21 -19.91 -8.50
CA ARG A 466 -6.62 -19.07 -7.35
C ARG A 466 -8.00 -18.47 -7.53
N GLY A 467 -8.42 -18.17 -8.76
CA GLY A 467 -9.79 -17.72 -9.02
C GLY A 467 -9.93 -16.58 -10.01
N HIS A 468 -11.18 -16.14 -10.12
CA HIS A 468 -11.57 -14.98 -10.92
C HIS A 468 -11.68 -13.75 -10.02
N TYR A 469 -10.91 -12.73 -10.32
CA TYR A 469 -10.89 -11.48 -9.58
C TYR A 469 -11.53 -10.35 -10.40
N LEU A 470 -12.42 -9.60 -9.77
CA LEU A 470 -13.06 -8.42 -10.35
C LEU A 470 -12.90 -7.22 -9.41
N GLN A 471 -12.50 -6.08 -9.95
CA GLN A 471 -12.38 -4.83 -9.20
C GLN A 471 -13.08 -3.71 -9.95
N ALA A 472 -13.84 -2.88 -9.22
CA ALA A 472 -14.39 -1.64 -9.73
C ALA A 472 -14.04 -0.48 -8.80
N ILE A 473 -13.52 0.61 -9.39
CA ILE A 473 -13.13 1.81 -8.64
C ILE A 473 -13.79 3.02 -9.30
N LEU A 474 -14.51 3.80 -8.52
CA LEU A 474 -15.06 5.08 -8.90
C LEU A 474 -14.45 6.17 -8.04
N LYS A 475 -13.72 7.10 -8.64
CA LYS A 475 -13.15 8.29 -7.98
C LYS A 475 -13.90 9.54 -8.42
N TYR A 476 -14.14 10.45 -7.49
CA TYR A 476 -14.78 11.72 -7.78
C TYR A 476 -14.12 12.87 -7.04
N LYS A 477 -13.76 13.93 -7.75
CA LYS A 477 -13.20 15.16 -7.21
C LYS A 477 -14.29 16.24 -7.15
N PHE A 478 -14.84 16.49 -5.96
CA PHE A 478 -15.87 17.54 -5.77
C PHE A 478 -15.30 18.93 -6.04
N ASN A 479 -14.16 19.22 -5.43
CA ASN A 479 -13.41 20.46 -5.58
C ASN A 479 -11.94 20.21 -5.23
N ASP A 480 -11.13 21.25 -5.09
CA ASP A 480 -9.71 21.11 -4.79
C ASP A 480 -9.42 20.64 -3.36
N TYR A 481 -10.40 20.67 -2.48
CA TYR A 481 -10.28 20.30 -1.07
C TYR A 481 -10.94 18.95 -0.75
N VAL A 482 -11.91 18.51 -1.56
CA VAL A 482 -12.71 17.32 -1.26
C VAL A 482 -12.71 16.36 -2.42
N SER A 483 -12.32 15.14 -2.13
CA SER A 483 -12.43 13.99 -3.03
C SER A 483 -13.07 12.80 -2.33
N ALA A 484 -13.62 11.88 -3.13
CA ALA A 484 -14.18 10.64 -2.63
C ALA A 484 -13.89 9.49 -3.60
N HIS A 485 -13.92 8.28 -3.10
CA HIS A 485 -13.97 7.10 -3.95
C HIS A 485 -14.85 5.99 -3.39
N LEU A 486 -15.33 5.16 -4.29
CA LEU A 486 -15.91 3.86 -4.00
C LEU A 486 -15.00 2.80 -4.64
N TRP A 487 -14.74 1.75 -3.89
CA TRP A 487 -13.87 0.66 -4.32
C TRP A 487 -14.51 -0.67 -3.96
N SER A 488 -14.59 -1.58 -4.90
CA SER A 488 -15.10 -2.94 -4.67
C SER A 488 -14.19 -3.97 -5.33
N GLU A 489 -13.98 -5.07 -4.63
CA GLU A 489 -13.23 -6.23 -5.11
C GLU A 489 -14.00 -7.50 -4.79
N PHE A 490 -13.95 -8.44 -5.72
CA PHE A 490 -14.55 -9.76 -5.57
C PHE A 490 -13.57 -10.79 -6.09
N LEU A 491 -13.36 -11.84 -5.31
CA LEU A 491 -12.62 -13.01 -5.73
C LEU A 491 -13.52 -14.24 -5.60
N TRP A 492 -13.84 -14.85 -6.73
CA TRP A 492 -14.45 -16.19 -6.76
C TRP A 492 -13.32 -17.21 -6.75
N GLU A 493 -13.15 -17.84 -5.60
CA GLU A 493 -12.08 -18.78 -5.33
C GLU A 493 -12.11 -19.99 -6.27
N GLY A 494 -10.95 -20.38 -6.76
CA GLY A 494 -10.70 -21.56 -7.56
C GLY A 494 -10.28 -22.76 -6.71
N ASP A 495 -9.80 -23.79 -7.37
CA ASP A 495 -9.40 -25.08 -6.76
C ASP A 495 -8.07 -25.03 -5.99
N TYR A 496 -7.34 -23.91 -6.07
CA TYR A 496 -6.20 -23.61 -5.19
C TYR A 496 -6.61 -23.58 -3.70
N TYR A 497 -7.86 -23.22 -3.39
CA TYR A 497 -8.40 -23.21 -2.03
C TYR A 497 -9.20 -24.48 -1.76
N THR A 498 -9.00 -25.08 -0.57
CA THR A 498 -9.75 -26.29 -0.16
C THR A 498 -11.23 -26.04 0.07
N LYS A 499 -11.60 -24.83 0.47
CA LYS A 499 -12.98 -24.37 0.66
C LYS A 499 -13.24 -23.19 -0.23
N GLN A 500 -13.77 -23.46 -1.41
CA GLN A 500 -14.08 -22.44 -2.39
C GLN A 500 -15.25 -21.57 -1.93
N GLN A 501 -14.98 -20.32 -1.67
CA GLN A 501 -15.96 -19.31 -1.26
C GLN A 501 -15.74 -18.04 -2.08
N MET A 502 -16.60 -17.07 -1.92
CA MET A 502 -16.37 -15.74 -2.44
C MET A 502 -15.73 -14.88 -1.35
N MET A 503 -14.65 -14.21 -1.70
CA MET A 503 -14.09 -13.13 -0.90
C MET A 503 -14.54 -11.80 -1.47
N ASP A 504 -14.86 -10.86 -0.62
CA ASP A 504 -15.23 -9.51 -1.05
C ASP A 504 -14.67 -8.43 -0.14
N PHE A 505 -14.39 -7.31 -0.77
CA PHE A 505 -13.93 -6.08 -0.15
C PHE A 505 -14.71 -4.90 -0.71
N LEU A 506 -15.22 -4.05 0.18
CA LEU A 506 -15.91 -2.82 -0.19
C LEU A 506 -15.33 -1.65 0.60
N ARG A 507 -15.10 -0.53 -0.08
CA ARG A 507 -14.62 0.72 0.53
C ARG A 507 -15.40 1.91 0.02
N ALA A 508 -15.79 2.78 0.95
CA ALA A 508 -16.23 4.13 0.66
C ALA A 508 -15.33 5.12 1.40
N GLU A 509 -14.81 6.12 0.70
CA GLU A 509 -13.89 7.10 1.28
C GLU A 509 -14.29 8.51 0.92
N VAL A 510 -14.11 9.43 1.88
CA VAL A 510 -14.08 10.88 1.66
C VAL A 510 -12.80 11.43 2.25
N MET A 511 -12.09 12.24 1.48
CA MET A 511 -10.85 12.89 1.89
C MET A 511 -10.96 14.41 1.73
N PHE A 512 -10.53 15.10 2.77
CA PHE A 512 -10.37 16.56 2.81
C PHE A 512 -8.88 16.86 2.80
N THR A 513 -8.46 17.81 1.96
CA THR A 513 -7.05 18.25 1.85
C THR A 513 -7.01 19.77 1.83
N PHE A 514 -6.07 20.39 2.55
CA PHE A 514 -5.91 21.86 2.61
C PHE A 514 -4.45 22.29 2.59
#